data_b566d03806db5490863b2782b75937f5
#
_entry.id   b566d03806db5490863b2782b75937f5
#
_cell.length_a   1.000
_cell.length_b   1.000
_cell.length_c   1.000
_cell.angle_alpha   90.00
_cell.angle_beta   90.00
_cell.angle_gamma   90.00
#
_symmetry.space_group_name_H-M   'P 1'
#
loop_
_entity.id
_entity.type
_entity.pdbx_description
1 polymer ?
#
loop_
_entity_poly.entity_id
_entity_poly.type
_entity_poly.pdbx_seq_one_letter_code
_entity_poly.pdbx_strand_id
1 'polypeptide(L)'
;VFARGSGPAEHINGIADKEDMAKRIKRIGVLTGGGDCPGLNAVLRAIVRTAKNDYGIDVIGFQDGYEGMVEARYRELSYKDVSGILSRGGTILGTSNRADPFHFPVLEHEDYVYLDRSSAAVRNFEALGLDCLIAIGGDGTMAASAGMAEKGIPVIGVPKTIDNDLFGTDVTFGFDSALTTATEAIDKIHTTAQSHHRVMLVEVMGRYAGWLALYSGVAGGGDIILIPEIPYDIEAVCSAVKTRNARGATFSIVVVGEGARPEGGELTVQRTVKNSPDAIRLGGISHKIAAQIEGLTNIECRVTILGHLLRGGGPTSADRILATRYGVHAAHLAAQGQFGQMVALHGNRISSISITDVAGKLRVVTPDTDVFKAALSLGLCLGTAEGIPVEEQFAVSIPQQS
;
A
#
# COMPACT_ATOMS: atom_id res chain seq x y z
N VAL A 1 46.38 -19.05 42.38
CA VAL A 1 46.53 -20.44 41.84
C VAL A 1 45.23 -20.80 41.18
N PHE A 2 45.09 -20.51 39.88
CA PHE A 2 44.05 -21.09 39.05
C PHE A 2 44.66 -21.59 37.74
N ALA A 3 44.52 -22.86 37.53
CA ALA A 3 45.04 -23.59 36.41
C ALA A 3 44.35 -23.20 35.07
N ARG A 4 45.14 -22.99 34.02
CA ARG A 4 44.68 -22.83 32.67
C ARG A 4 44.31 -24.21 32.12
N GLY A 5 43.05 -24.41 31.74
CA GLY A 5 42.60 -25.52 30.90
C GLY A 5 42.53 -25.04 29.45
N SER A 6 43.44 -25.49 28.63
CA SER A 6 43.43 -25.34 27.18
C SER A 6 42.59 -26.48 26.58
N GLY A 7 41.38 -26.18 26.12
CA GLY A 7 40.62 -27.05 25.22
C GLY A 7 40.78 -26.55 23.77
N PRO A 8 40.87 -27.45 22.77
CA PRO A 8 41.05 -27.06 21.38
C PRO A 8 39.79 -26.39 20.83
N ALA A 9 40.01 -25.27 20.16
CA ALA A 9 38.98 -24.61 19.36
C ALA A 9 38.65 -25.53 18.18
N GLU A 10 37.48 -26.15 18.19
CA GLU A 10 36.90 -26.76 17.00
C GLU A 10 36.54 -25.63 16.01
N HIS A 11 37.39 -25.51 14.98
CA HIS A 11 37.06 -24.80 13.76
C HIS A 11 35.84 -25.47 13.14
N ILE A 12 34.68 -24.83 13.22
CA ILE A 12 33.53 -25.15 12.38
C ILE A 12 33.88 -24.69 10.97
N ASN A 13 34.61 -25.54 10.24
CA ASN A 13 34.74 -25.48 8.79
C ASN A 13 33.44 -26.09 8.20
N GLY A 14 32.40 -25.30 8.15
CA GLY A 14 31.18 -25.55 7.38
C GLY A 14 31.14 -24.60 6.18
N ILE A 15 32.21 -24.46 5.44
CA ILE A 15 32.15 -23.94 4.08
C ILE A 15 31.80 -25.16 3.22
N ALA A 16 30.48 -25.42 3.11
CA ALA A 16 29.97 -26.33 2.11
C ALA A 16 30.34 -25.79 0.73
N ASP A 17 30.87 -26.68 -0.10
CA ASP A 17 31.35 -26.45 -1.44
C ASP A 17 30.37 -25.60 -2.25
N LYS A 18 30.81 -24.41 -2.64
CA LYS A 18 30.12 -23.45 -3.49
C LYS A 18 30.18 -23.81 -4.99
N GLU A 19 30.49 -25.04 -5.33
CA GLU A 19 30.74 -25.46 -6.73
C GLU A 19 29.53 -26.07 -7.47
N ASP A 20 28.40 -26.26 -6.84
CA ASP A 20 27.15 -26.65 -7.55
C ASP A 20 26.17 -25.46 -7.59
N MET A 21 26.69 -24.30 -7.98
CA MET A 21 25.88 -23.09 -8.06
C MET A 21 25.19 -22.99 -9.42
N ALA A 22 23.87 -23.15 -9.38
CA ALA A 22 22.94 -22.53 -10.29
C ALA A 22 23.49 -21.21 -10.87
N LYS A 23 23.29 -20.96 -12.17
CA LYS A 23 23.75 -19.79 -12.93
C LYS A 23 23.87 -18.54 -12.06
N ARG A 24 25.09 -18.05 -11.81
CA ARG A 24 25.35 -16.88 -10.96
C ARG A 24 24.60 -15.67 -11.51
N ILE A 25 23.73 -15.08 -10.70
CA ILE A 25 22.99 -13.85 -11.03
C ILE A 25 23.97 -12.71 -11.28
N LYS A 26 23.86 -12.04 -12.42
CA LYS A 26 24.76 -10.95 -12.84
C LYS A 26 24.02 -9.62 -13.01
N ARG A 27 22.76 -9.68 -13.44
CA ARG A 27 21.99 -8.49 -13.76
C ARG A 27 20.52 -8.66 -13.37
N ILE A 28 19.98 -7.70 -12.62
CA ILE A 28 18.58 -7.69 -12.20
C ILE A 28 17.87 -6.47 -12.77
N GLY A 29 16.58 -6.66 -13.14
CA GLY A 29 15.67 -5.58 -13.44
C GLY A 29 14.95 -5.11 -12.17
N VAL A 30 14.63 -3.83 -12.08
CA VAL A 30 13.76 -3.28 -11.02
C VAL A 30 12.74 -2.32 -11.64
N LEU A 31 11.50 -2.39 -11.17
CA LEU A 31 10.45 -1.45 -11.54
C LEU A 31 9.62 -1.02 -10.33
N THR A 32 9.00 0.17 -10.46
CA THR A 32 8.02 0.69 -9.52
C THR A 32 6.67 0.82 -10.22
N GLY A 33 5.65 0.09 -9.75
CA GLY A 33 4.32 0.01 -10.36
C GLY A 33 3.19 0.50 -9.46
N GLY A 34 2.07 0.87 -10.08
CA GLY A 34 0.89 1.39 -9.41
C GLY A 34 1.05 2.83 -8.93
N GLY A 35 0.17 3.29 -8.03
CA GLY A 35 0.28 4.62 -7.43
C GLY A 35 1.56 4.79 -6.65
N ASP A 36 2.17 5.98 -6.70
CA ASP A 36 3.35 6.29 -5.90
C ASP A 36 3.03 6.41 -4.41
N CYS A 37 4.07 6.27 -3.60
CA CYS A 37 4.00 6.52 -2.17
C CYS A 37 5.38 6.91 -1.62
N PRO A 38 5.44 7.52 -0.42
CA PRO A 38 6.69 7.72 0.29
C PRO A 38 7.39 6.39 0.59
N GLY A 39 8.70 6.30 0.29
CA GLY A 39 9.51 5.08 0.54
C GLY A 39 10.01 4.38 -0.73
N LEU A 40 9.44 4.64 -1.91
CA LEU A 40 9.89 4.03 -3.17
C LEU A 40 11.38 4.28 -3.47
N ASN A 41 11.86 5.47 -3.23
CA ASN A 41 13.28 5.78 -3.40
C ASN A 41 14.16 5.10 -2.34
N ALA A 42 13.65 4.88 -1.13
CA ALA A 42 14.37 4.18 -0.08
C ALA A 42 14.58 2.69 -0.44
N VAL A 43 13.54 2.02 -0.95
CA VAL A 43 13.65 0.61 -1.38
C VAL A 43 14.55 0.46 -2.60
N LEU A 44 14.43 1.34 -3.61
CA LEU A 44 15.33 1.34 -4.78
C LEU A 44 16.79 1.50 -4.36
N ARG A 45 17.06 2.44 -3.45
CA ARG A 45 18.41 2.63 -2.89
C ARG A 45 18.91 1.37 -2.20
N ALA A 46 18.09 0.71 -1.41
CA ALA A 46 18.46 -0.51 -0.71
C ALA A 46 18.80 -1.65 -1.68
N ILE A 47 17.93 -1.90 -2.68
CA ILE A 47 18.15 -2.92 -3.71
C ILE A 47 19.48 -2.68 -4.43
N VAL A 48 19.69 -1.47 -4.98
CA VAL A 48 20.89 -1.16 -5.77
C VAL A 48 22.15 -1.30 -4.93
N ARG A 49 22.14 -0.78 -3.70
CA ARG A 49 23.34 -0.84 -2.85
C ARG A 49 23.67 -2.26 -2.41
N THR A 50 22.69 -3.04 -2.01
CA THR A 50 22.89 -4.44 -1.61
C THR A 50 23.34 -5.29 -2.79
N ALA A 51 22.67 -5.18 -3.94
CA ALA A 51 23.04 -5.90 -5.15
C ALA A 51 24.50 -5.65 -5.55
N LYS A 52 24.94 -4.39 -5.50
CA LYS A 52 26.31 -4.02 -5.89
C LYS A 52 27.35 -4.33 -4.80
N ASN A 53 27.06 -4.04 -3.51
CA ASN A 53 28.02 -4.22 -2.42
C ASN A 53 28.31 -5.68 -2.11
N ASP A 54 27.23 -6.47 -1.98
CA ASP A 54 27.35 -7.83 -1.44
C ASP A 54 27.58 -8.86 -2.55
N TYR A 55 27.14 -8.56 -3.78
CA TYR A 55 27.09 -9.55 -4.86
C TYR A 55 27.74 -9.10 -6.18
N GLY A 56 28.02 -7.81 -6.37
CA GLY A 56 28.52 -7.28 -7.63
C GLY A 56 27.52 -7.38 -8.79
N ILE A 57 26.21 -7.38 -8.48
CA ILE A 57 25.11 -7.49 -9.44
C ILE A 57 24.78 -6.11 -10.02
N ASP A 58 24.64 -6.04 -11.34
CA ASP A 58 24.19 -4.84 -12.04
C ASP A 58 22.67 -4.71 -11.92
N VAL A 59 22.19 -3.45 -11.85
CA VAL A 59 20.77 -3.15 -11.69
C VAL A 59 20.30 -2.26 -12.82
N ILE A 60 19.24 -2.71 -13.53
CA ILE A 60 18.55 -1.99 -14.59
C ILE A 60 17.20 -1.53 -14.03
N GLY A 61 16.95 -0.21 -14.04
CA GLY A 61 15.66 0.36 -13.63
C GLY A 61 14.77 0.61 -14.86
N PHE A 62 13.60 -0.01 -14.90
CA PHE A 62 12.57 0.31 -15.91
C PHE A 62 11.83 1.59 -15.52
N GLN A 63 11.64 2.48 -16.47
CA GLN A 63 10.91 3.73 -16.28
C GLN A 63 9.41 3.46 -16.35
N ASP A 64 8.63 4.14 -15.50
CA ASP A 64 7.17 4.03 -15.48
C ASP A 64 6.63 2.59 -15.35
N GLY A 65 7.31 1.77 -14.56
CA GLY A 65 6.87 0.43 -14.21
C GLY A 65 6.87 -0.56 -15.40
N TYR A 66 5.80 -1.33 -15.52
CA TYR A 66 5.65 -2.28 -16.63
C TYR A 66 5.54 -1.61 -17.99
N GLU A 67 5.11 -0.35 -18.05
CA GLU A 67 5.08 0.41 -19.30
C GLU A 67 6.47 0.50 -19.92
N GLY A 68 7.46 0.91 -19.15
CA GLY A 68 8.83 0.94 -19.62
C GLY A 68 9.41 -0.42 -19.93
N MET A 69 8.97 -1.47 -19.23
CA MET A 69 9.40 -2.83 -19.56
C MET A 69 8.86 -3.30 -20.93
N VAL A 70 7.60 -2.97 -21.24
CA VAL A 70 6.98 -3.27 -22.55
C VAL A 70 7.60 -2.45 -23.68
N GLU A 71 7.91 -1.16 -23.41
CA GLU A 71 8.41 -0.20 -24.41
C GLU A 71 9.95 -0.11 -24.48
N ALA A 72 10.67 -0.93 -23.73
CA ALA A 72 12.13 -0.90 -23.61
C ALA A 72 12.69 0.46 -23.12
N ARG A 73 11.97 1.15 -22.22
CA ARG A 73 12.43 2.37 -21.55
C ARG A 73 13.09 2.03 -20.22
N TYR A 74 14.39 2.10 -20.17
CA TYR A 74 15.17 1.71 -18.99
C TYR A 74 16.44 2.54 -18.85
N ARG A 75 17.07 2.45 -17.68
CA ARG A 75 18.42 2.96 -17.43
C ARG A 75 19.16 2.09 -16.45
N GLU A 76 20.47 2.08 -16.53
CA GLU A 76 21.32 1.47 -15.50
C GLU A 76 21.28 2.31 -14.22
N LEU A 77 21.25 1.63 -13.06
CA LEU A 77 21.28 2.27 -11.76
C LEU A 77 22.63 2.06 -11.08
N SER A 78 23.34 3.17 -10.88
CA SER A 78 24.62 3.23 -10.20
C SER A 78 24.49 3.74 -8.75
N TYR A 79 25.56 3.70 -7.99
CA TYR A 79 25.62 4.33 -6.65
C TYR A 79 25.26 5.83 -6.69
N LYS A 80 25.64 6.52 -7.77
CA LYS A 80 25.36 7.95 -7.95
C LYS A 80 23.87 8.21 -8.09
N ASP A 81 23.16 7.36 -8.84
CA ASP A 81 21.72 7.52 -9.07
C ASP A 81 20.90 7.33 -7.79
N VAL A 82 21.38 6.51 -6.86
CA VAL A 82 20.70 6.23 -5.59
C VAL A 82 21.28 6.99 -4.40
N SER A 83 22.18 7.92 -4.65
CA SER A 83 22.73 8.80 -3.61
C SER A 83 21.77 9.93 -3.28
N GLY A 84 21.55 10.18 -1.98
CA GLY A 84 20.69 11.29 -1.52
C GLY A 84 19.19 11.10 -1.72
N ILE A 85 18.72 9.92 -2.18
CA ILE A 85 17.28 9.71 -2.45
C ILE A 85 16.49 9.10 -1.28
N LEU A 86 17.13 8.71 -0.18
CA LEU A 86 16.49 8.01 0.95
C LEU A 86 15.27 8.76 1.51
N SER A 87 15.36 10.07 1.61
CA SER A 87 14.32 10.93 2.17
C SER A 87 13.40 11.57 1.12
N ARG A 88 13.61 11.29 -0.17
CA ARG A 88 12.82 11.87 -1.25
C ARG A 88 11.54 11.07 -1.47
N GLY A 89 10.40 11.77 -1.54
CA GLY A 89 9.14 11.20 -1.99
C GLY A 89 9.13 10.86 -3.48
N GLY A 90 8.05 10.23 -3.92
CA GLY A 90 7.92 9.74 -5.28
C GLY A 90 8.94 8.67 -5.63
N THR A 91 9.22 8.49 -6.92
CA THR A 91 10.18 7.50 -7.42
C THR A 91 11.05 8.08 -8.53
N ILE A 92 12.37 7.79 -8.49
CA ILE A 92 13.32 8.22 -9.53
C ILE A 92 13.11 7.48 -10.85
N LEU A 93 12.32 6.41 -10.87
CA LEU A 93 12.00 5.64 -12.07
C LEU A 93 10.70 6.06 -12.73
N GLY A 94 9.87 6.88 -12.06
CA GLY A 94 8.49 7.05 -12.47
C GLY A 94 7.64 5.82 -12.17
N THR A 95 6.35 5.91 -12.35
CA THR A 95 5.42 4.81 -12.14
C THR A 95 4.19 4.97 -13.04
N SER A 96 3.59 3.86 -13.43
CA SER A 96 2.32 3.83 -14.16
C SER A 96 1.33 2.95 -13.42
N ASN A 97 0.10 3.44 -13.32
CA ASN A 97 -1.05 2.68 -12.82
C ASN A 97 -1.97 2.18 -13.96
N ARG A 98 -1.53 2.31 -15.20
CA ARG A 98 -2.30 1.94 -16.42
C ARG A 98 -1.72 0.76 -17.15
N ALA A 99 -0.43 0.52 -17.01
CA ALA A 99 0.29 -0.45 -17.80
C ALA A 99 0.35 -1.81 -17.09
N ASP A 100 -0.65 -2.64 -17.34
CA ASP A 100 -0.58 -4.08 -17.13
C ASP A 100 -0.07 -4.71 -18.43
N PRO A 101 0.99 -5.54 -18.44
CA PRO A 101 1.49 -6.19 -19.64
C PRO A 101 0.45 -7.06 -20.36
N PHE A 102 -0.53 -7.60 -19.63
CA PHE A 102 -1.60 -8.45 -20.16
C PHE A 102 -2.81 -7.65 -20.69
N HIS A 103 -2.98 -6.41 -20.19
CA HIS A 103 -4.02 -5.45 -20.58
C HIS A 103 -3.38 -4.08 -20.85
N PHE A 104 -2.48 -4.05 -21.81
CA PHE A 104 -1.68 -2.86 -22.11
C PHE A 104 -2.48 -1.89 -22.98
N PRO A 105 -2.65 -0.61 -22.55
CA PRO A 105 -3.38 0.39 -23.33
C PRO A 105 -2.57 0.85 -24.55
N VAL A 106 -3.09 0.67 -25.72
CA VAL A 106 -2.55 1.17 -26.99
C VAL A 106 -3.53 2.18 -27.58
N LEU A 107 -3.05 3.35 -27.94
CA LEU A 107 -3.88 4.39 -28.56
C LEU A 107 -4.09 4.07 -30.04
N GLU A 108 -5.32 3.80 -30.44
CA GLU A 108 -5.73 3.59 -31.84
C GLU A 108 -6.89 4.55 -32.18
N HIS A 109 -6.71 5.42 -33.16
CA HIS A 109 -7.77 6.34 -33.67
C HIS A 109 -8.52 7.13 -32.58
N GLU A 110 -7.80 7.72 -31.61
CA GLU A 110 -8.31 8.50 -30.45
C GLU A 110 -8.93 7.68 -29.30
N ASP A 111 -9.08 6.37 -29.45
CA ASP A 111 -9.52 5.45 -28.40
C ASP A 111 -8.39 4.52 -27.96
N TYR A 112 -8.47 4.03 -26.72
CA TYR A 112 -7.52 3.02 -26.24
C TYR A 112 -8.08 1.62 -26.47
N VAL A 113 -7.25 0.78 -27.10
CA VAL A 113 -7.47 -0.67 -27.21
C VAL A 113 -6.54 -1.37 -26.23
N TYR A 114 -7.04 -2.36 -25.52
CA TYR A 114 -6.22 -3.13 -24.58
C TYR A 114 -5.69 -4.40 -25.25
N LEU A 115 -4.37 -4.54 -25.28
CA LEU A 115 -3.69 -5.66 -25.93
C LEU A 115 -2.78 -6.39 -24.95
N ASP A 116 -2.66 -7.70 -25.08
CA ASP A 116 -1.60 -8.47 -24.41
C ASP A 116 -0.24 -8.15 -25.04
N ARG A 117 0.60 -7.44 -24.28
CA ARG A 117 1.98 -7.07 -24.63
C ARG A 117 2.99 -7.78 -23.75
N SER A 118 2.58 -8.79 -22.97
CA SER A 118 3.45 -9.57 -22.09
C SER A 118 4.65 -10.18 -22.83
N SER A 119 4.44 -10.64 -24.06
CA SER A 119 5.52 -11.14 -24.92
C SER A 119 6.57 -10.08 -25.29
N ALA A 120 6.19 -8.79 -25.36
CA ALA A 120 7.15 -7.70 -25.57
C ALA A 120 8.00 -7.48 -24.32
N ALA A 121 7.38 -7.51 -23.14
CA ALA A 121 8.09 -7.43 -21.88
C ALA A 121 9.11 -8.59 -21.70
N VAL A 122 8.72 -9.83 -22.05
CA VAL A 122 9.62 -11.00 -22.03
C VAL A 122 10.81 -10.80 -22.96
N ARG A 123 10.58 -10.42 -24.22
CA ARG A 123 11.68 -10.16 -25.18
C ARG A 123 12.64 -9.07 -24.69
N ASN A 124 12.13 -8.00 -24.09
CA ASN A 124 12.98 -6.93 -23.58
C ASN A 124 13.79 -7.37 -22.34
N PHE A 125 13.20 -8.20 -21.48
CA PHE A 125 13.88 -8.83 -20.35
C PHE A 125 15.07 -9.70 -20.82
N GLU A 126 14.82 -10.57 -21.81
CA GLU A 126 15.83 -11.44 -22.41
C GLU A 126 16.92 -10.67 -23.16
N ALA A 127 16.54 -9.67 -23.96
CA ALA A 127 17.47 -8.84 -24.72
C ALA A 127 18.44 -8.05 -23.82
N LEU A 128 17.99 -7.67 -22.62
CA LEU A 128 18.83 -7.01 -21.62
C LEU A 128 19.70 -8.00 -20.83
N GLY A 129 19.55 -9.30 -21.03
CA GLY A 129 20.27 -10.33 -20.30
C GLY A 129 19.99 -10.29 -18.80
N LEU A 130 18.77 -9.98 -18.40
CA LEU A 130 18.35 -9.96 -17.01
C LEU A 130 18.19 -11.39 -16.48
N ASP A 131 18.59 -11.60 -15.24
CA ASP A 131 18.46 -12.88 -14.56
C ASP A 131 17.21 -12.94 -13.68
N CYS A 132 16.73 -11.78 -13.19
CA CYS A 132 15.46 -11.70 -12.48
C CYS A 132 14.90 -10.26 -12.50
N LEU A 133 13.61 -10.12 -12.17
CA LEU A 133 12.90 -8.86 -12.03
C LEU A 133 12.46 -8.66 -10.57
N ILE A 134 12.79 -7.51 -9.97
CA ILE A 134 12.22 -7.09 -8.69
C ILE A 134 11.11 -6.08 -8.99
N ALA A 135 9.86 -6.46 -8.72
CA ALA A 135 8.68 -5.64 -8.96
C ALA A 135 8.18 -5.03 -7.63
N ILE A 136 8.22 -3.70 -7.54
CA ILE A 136 7.82 -2.95 -6.35
C ILE A 136 6.43 -2.36 -6.60
N GLY A 137 5.40 -2.79 -5.86
CA GLY A 137 4.06 -2.29 -6.12
C GLY A 137 2.96 -2.83 -5.21
N GLY A 138 1.72 -2.48 -5.52
CA GLY A 138 0.51 -2.96 -4.86
C GLY A 138 -0.01 -4.28 -5.47
N ASP A 139 -1.26 -4.61 -5.16
CA ASP A 139 -1.96 -5.81 -5.60
C ASP A 139 -1.92 -6.04 -7.11
N GLY A 140 -2.27 -5.04 -7.92
CA GLY A 140 -2.21 -5.12 -9.39
C GLY A 140 -0.80 -5.38 -9.91
N THR A 141 0.24 -4.80 -9.27
CA THR A 141 1.64 -5.09 -9.63
C THR A 141 2.02 -6.53 -9.26
N MET A 142 1.55 -7.04 -8.11
CA MET A 142 1.79 -8.43 -7.72
C MET A 142 1.07 -9.41 -8.65
N ALA A 143 -0.17 -9.11 -9.04
CA ALA A 143 -0.92 -9.91 -10.00
C ALA A 143 -0.23 -9.98 -11.37
N ALA A 144 0.17 -8.83 -11.93
CA ALA A 144 0.95 -8.77 -13.17
C ALA A 144 2.28 -9.54 -13.05
N SER A 145 2.95 -9.43 -11.88
CA SER A 145 4.21 -10.14 -11.62
C SER A 145 4.03 -11.65 -11.55
N ALA A 146 2.94 -12.13 -10.97
CA ALA A 146 2.59 -13.56 -10.97
C ALA A 146 2.38 -14.07 -12.41
N GLY A 147 1.62 -13.33 -13.22
CA GLY A 147 1.46 -13.66 -14.64
C GLY A 147 2.76 -13.62 -15.43
N MET A 148 3.68 -12.69 -15.15
CA MET A 148 5.00 -12.66 -15.79
C MET A 148 5.87 -13.84 -15.34
N ALA A 149 5.73 -14.32 -14.11
CA ALA A 149 6.39 -15.54 -13.63
C ALA A 149 5.91 -16.78 -14.41
N GLU A 150 4.62 -16.88 -14.73
CA GLU A 150 4.07 -17.93 -15.60
C GLU A 150 4.62 -17.88 -17.03
N LYS A 151 5.03 -16.69 -17.51
CA LYS A 151 5.74 -16.50 -18.79
C LYS A 151 7.23 -16.81 -18.71
N GLY A 152 7.74 -17.27 -17.55
CA GLY A 152 9.12 -17.69 -17.37
C GLY A 152 10.07 -16.59 -16.89
N ILE A 153 9.59 -15.42 -16.50
CA ILE A 153 10.43 -14.38 -15.88
C ILE A 153 10.60 -14.69 -14.39
N PRO A 154 11.83 -14.88 -13.89
CA PRO A 154 12.07 -14.98 -12.45
C PRO A 154 11.73 -13.65 -11.76
N VAL A 155 10.69 -13.63 -10.91
CA VAL A 155 10.18 -12.40 -10.29
C VAL A 155 10.31 -12.46 -8.77
N ILE A 156 10.58 -11.29 -8.17
CA ILE A 156 10.48 -11.04 -6.73
C ILE A 156 9.59 -9.82 -6.53
N GLY A 157 8.55 -9.96 -5.70
CA GLY A 157 7.66 -8.89 -5.32
C GLY A 157 8.15 -8.10 -4.11
N VAL A 158 7.87 -6.79 -4.07
CA VAL A 158 8.09 -5.94 -2.90
C VAL A 158 6.82 -5.15 -2.60
N PRO A 159 6.20 -5.34 -1.42
CA PRO A 159 4.90 -4.78 -1.12
C PRO A 159 4.97 -3.27 -0.86
N LYS A 160 4.25 -2.51 -1.66
CA LYS A 160 4.16 -1.06 -1.63
C LYS A 160 2.71 -0.61 -1.82
N THR A 161 2.13 -0.02 -0.79
CA THR A 161 0.84 0.69 -0.88
C THR A 161 0.65 1.56 0.36
N ILE A 162 -0.07 2.66 0.21
CA ILE A 162 -0.49 3.49 1.37
C ILE A 162 -1.74 2.92 2.04
N ASP A 163 -2.48 2.03 1.37
CA ASP A 163 -3.75 1.48 1.86
C ASP A 163 -3.54 0.29 2.81
N ASN A 164 -2.31 -0.23 2.94
CA ASN A 164 -1.94 -1.37 3.78
C ASN A 164 -2.78 -2.64 3.52
N ASP A 165 -3.20 -2.81 2.29
CA ASP A 165 -4.19 -3.79 1.83
C ASP A 165 -3.60 -5.00 1.11
N LEU A 166 -2.28 -5.13 1.05
CA LEU A 166 -1.61 -6.29 0.45
C LEU A 166 -1.66 -7.50 1.38
N PHE A 167 -2.22 -8.59 0.86
CA PHE A 167 -2.25 -9.87 1.57
C PHE A 167 -0.84 -10.42 1.82
N GLY A 168 -0.65 -11.13 2.92
CA GLY A 168 0.59 -11.85 3.21
C GLY A 168 1.69 -11.01 3.85
N THR A 169 1.43 -9.75 4.22
CA THR A 169 2.34 -8.92 5.01
C THR A 169 1.56 -8.11 6.05
N ASP A 170 2.15 -7.90 7.21
CA ASP A 170 1.51 -7.11 8.26
C ASP A 170 1.47 -5.62 7.93
N VAL A 171 2.52 -5.09 7.30
CA VAL A 171 2.63 -3.66 6.96
C VAL A 171 3.30 -3.50 5.60
N THR A 172 2.78 -2.55 4.82
CA THR A 172 3.40 -2.07 3.58
C THR A 172 4.06 -0.72 3.81
N PHE A 173 5.21 -0.46 3.19
CA PHE A 173 5.79 0.88 3.28
C PHE A 173 4.97 1.89 2.45
N GLY A 174 4.92 3.12 2.94
CA GLY A 174 4.06 4.19 2.47
C GLY A 174 2.85 4.42 3.38
N PHE A 175 2.39 3.40 4.08
CA PHE A 175 1.25 3.47 4.99
C PHE A 175 1.51 4.40 6.18
N ASP A 176 2.65 4.25 6.87
CA ASP A 176 2.98 5.09 8.04
C ASP A 176 3.10 6.57 7.68
N SER A 177 3.64 6.88 6.50
CA SER A 177 3.72 8.26 6.02
C SER A 177 2.36 8.85 5.68
N ALA A 178 1.48 8.07 5.05
CA ALA A 178 0.10 8.48 4.77
C ALA A 178 -0.69 8.67 6.07
N LEU A 179 -0.54 7.74 7.02
CA LEU A 179 -1.13 7.81 8.36
C LEU A 179 -0.68 9.08 9.10
N THR A 180 0.61 9.38 9.09
CA THR A 180 1.16 10.60 9.71
C THR A 180 0.52 11.85 9.09
N THR A 181 0.45 11.93 7.75
CA THR A 181 -0.17 13.06 7.05
C THR A 181 -1.66 13.19 7.41
N ALA A 182 -2.40 12.08 7.48
CA ALA A 182 -3.82 12.08 7.85
C ALA A 182 -4.01 12.54 9.30
N THR A 183 -3.20 12.02 10.23
CA THR A 183 -3.27 12.39 11.66
C THR A 183 -2.96 13.87 11.86
N GLU A 184 -1.90 14.40 11.23
CA GLU A 184 -1.56 15.83 11.29
C GLU A 184 -2.68 16.73 10.74
N ALA A 185 -3.39 16.27 9.70
CA ALA A 185 -4.54 16.99 9.17
C ALA A 185 -5.71 17.00 10.15
N ILE A 186 -6.01 15.86 10.78
CA ILE A 186 -7.06 15.73 11.80
C ILE A 186 -6.75 16.62 13.02
N ASP A 187 -5.51 16.61 13.52
CA ASP A 187 -5.06 17.46 14.64
C ASP A 187 -5.32 18.95 14.36
N LYS A 188 -5.05 19.41 13.15
CA LYS A 188 -5.33 20.79 12.74
C LYS A 188 -6.82 21.10 12.72
N ILE A 189 -7.63 20.12 12.27
CA ILE A 189 -9.08 20.26 12.17
C ILE A 189 -9.74 20.31 13.55
N HIS A 190 -9.21 19.62 14.56
CA HIS A 190 -9.73 19.66 15.93
C HIS A 190 -9.89 21.08 16.47
N THR A 191 -8.89 21.92 16.30
CA THR A 191 -8.89 23.28 16.84
C THR A 191 -9.98 24.17 16.22
N THR A 192 -10.18 24.04 14.90
CA THR A 192 -11.24 24.79 14.22
C THR A 192 -12.64 24.20 14.46
N ALA A 193 -12.74 22.86 14.57
CA ALA A 193 -13.98 22.18 14.94
C ALA A 193 -14.51 22.66 16.32
N GLN A 194 -13.62 22.72 17.31
CA GLN A 194 -13.94 23.21 18.65
C GLN A 194 -14.36 24.68 18.66
N SER A 195 -13.69 25.51 17.86
CA SER A 195 -13.96 26.96 17.81
C SER A 195 -15.31 27.30 17.19
N HIS A 196 -15.81 26.44 16.29
CA HIS A 196 -17.05 26.69 15.53
C HIS A 196 -18.20 25.77 15.88
N HIS A 197 -18.02 24.81 16.78
CA HIS A 197 -19.05 23.85 17.22
C HIS A 197 -19.69 23.06 16.06
N ARG A 198 -18.85 22.52 15.16
CA ARG A 198 -19.24 21.87 13.92
C ARG A 198 -18.94 20.37 13.93
N VAL A 199 -19.58 19.66 13.02
CA VAL A 199 -19.14 18.33 12.61
C VAL A 199 -18.14 18.50 11.46
N MET A 200 -16.91 17.99 11.65
CA MET A 200 -15.87 18.02 10.65
C MET A 200 -15.65 16.62 10.08
N LEU A 201 -15.83 16.48 8.78
CA LEU A 201 -15.58 15.22 8.08
C LEU A 201 -14.22 15.28 7.41
N VAL A 202 -13.40 14.26 7.63
CA VAL A 202 -12.08 14.09 6.99
C VAL A 202 -12.10 12.83 6.14
N GLU A 203 -12.06 13.01 4.80
CA GLU A 203 -12.02 11.90 3.87
C GLU A 203 -10.56 11.52 3.57
N VAL A 204 -10.24 10.24 3.73
CA VAL A 204 -8.92 9.66 3.46
C VAL A 204 -9.03 8.61 2.35
N MET A 205 -7.89 8.31 1.70
CA MET A 205 -7.81 7.22 0.75
C MET A 205 -8.03 5.86 1.44
N GLY A 206 -8.35 4.85 0.68
CA GLY A 206 -8.70 3.51 1.15
C GLY A 206 -9.95 3.04 0.41
N ARG A 207 -9.73 2.38 -0.74
CA ARG A 207 -10.82 2.00 -1.64
C ARG A 207 -11.57 0.76 -1.18
N TYR A 208 -10.82 -0.28 -0.85
CA TYR A 208 -11.35 -1.59 -0.49
C TYR A 208 -11.04 -1.96 0.96
N ALA A 209 -10.09 -1.27 1.57
CA ALA A 209 -9.66 -1.52 2.93
C ALA A 209 -9.60 -0.22 3.74
N GLY A 210 -10.16 -0.26 4.92
CA GLY A 210 -10.32 0.88 5.83
C GLY A 210 -9.14 1.13 6.77
N TRP A 211 -7.98 0.52 6.53
CA TRP A 211 -6.83 0.64 7.43
C TRP A 211 -6.46 2.08 7.71
N LEU A 212 -6.38 2.93 6.67
CA LEU A 212 -5.96 4.31 6.81
C LEU A 212 -7.02 5.13 7.59
N ALA A 213 -8.30 4.93 7.30
CA ALA A 213 -9.39 5.59 8.02
C ALA A 213 -9.44 5.16 9.49
N LEU A 214 -9.34 3.85 9.77
CA LEU A 214 -9.36 3.31 11.12
C LEU A 214 -8.18 3.83 11.95
N TYR A 215 -6.97 3.69 11.43
CA TYR A 215 -5.76 4.09 12.15
C TYR A 215 -5.67 5.60 12.35
N SER A 216 -5.96 6.40 11.30
CA SER A 216 -5.94 7.87 11.42
C SER A 216 -7.08 8.40 12.30
N GLY A 217 -8.24 7.73 12.28
CA GLY A 217 -9.36 8.07 13.16
C GLY A 217 -9.03 7.81 14.63
N VAL A 218 -8.43 6.66 14.95
CA VAL A 218 -7.99 6.36 16.33
C VAL A 218 -6.84 7.27 16.76
N ALA A 219 -5.83 7.45 15.90
CA ALA A 219 -4.66 8.25 16.22
C ALA A 219 -4.97 9.76 16.32
N GLY A 220 -5.84 10.27 15.49
CA GLY A 220 -6.25 11.67 15.45
C GLY A 220 -7.45 12.01 16.34
N GLY A 221 -7.95 11.07 17.16
CA GLY A 221 -9.07 11.33 18.07
C GLY A 221 -10.39 11.55 17.33
N GLY A 222 -10.64 10.82 16.25
CA GLY A 222 -11.95 10.80 15.58
C GLY A 222 -13.02 10.22 16.48
N ASP A 223 -14.22 10.75 16.40
CA ASP A 223 -15.37 10.30 17.19
C ASP A 223 -16.20 9.25 16.45
N ILE A 224 -16.18 9.33 15.13
CA ILE A 224 -16.88 8.44 14.18
C ILE A 224 -15.89 8.04 13.10
N ILE A 225 -15.80 6.75 12.80
CA ILE A 225 -14.91 6.23 11.78
C ILE A 225 -15.70 5.33 10.84
N LEU A 226 -15.74 5.68 9.54
CA LEU A 226 -16.47 4.94 8.52
C LEU A 226 -15.50 4.28 7.56
N ILE A 227 -15.55 2.96 7.47
CA ILE A 227 -14.65 2.12 6.67
C ILE A 227 -15.42 1.33 5.60
N PRO A 228 -14.76 0.95 4.48
CA PRO A 228 -15.40 0.20 3.40
C PRO A 228 -16.01 -1.14 3.82
N GLU A 229 -15.39 -1.80 4.81
CA GLU A 229 -15.78 -3.13 5.28
C GLU A 229 -17.10 -3.14 6.05
N ILE A 230 -17.50 -1.99 6.61
CA ILE A 230 -18.72 -1.86 7.39
C ILE A 230 -19.63 -0.84 6.68
N PRO A 231 -20.71 -1.28 6.00
CA PRO A 231 -21.70 -0.37 5.48
C PRO A 231 -22.30 0.47 6.61
N TYR A 232 -22.31 1.80 6.44
CA TYR A 232 -22.79 2.67 7.50
C TYR A 232 -24.31 2.90 7.44
N ASP A 233 -24.92 2.96 8.62
CA ASP A 233 -26.26 3.50 8.85
C ASP A 233 -26.17 4.99 9.20
N ILE A 234 -26.76 5.85 8.38
CA ILE A 234 -26.71 7.30 8.60
C ILE A 234 -27.43 7.73 9.88
N GLU A 235 -28.46 6.99 10.29
CA GLU A 235 -29.19 7.29 11.52
C GLU A 235 -28.32 7.00 12.75
N ALA A 236 -27.54 5.92 12.72
CA ALA A 236 -26.55 5.62 13.75
C ALA A 236 -25.47 6.71 13.85
N VAL A 237 -24.96 7.19 12.71
CA VAL A 237 -24.01 8.31 12.66
C VAL A 237 -24.62 9.57 13.28
N CYS A 238 -25.86 9.92 12.90
CA CYS A 238 -26.56 11.08 13.44
C CYS A 238 -26.88 10.94 14.94
N SER A 239 -27.24 9.73 15.37
CA SER A 239 -27.46 9.41 16.80
C SER A 239 -26.18 9.61 17.61
N ALA A 240 -25.03 9.15 17.11
CA ALA A 240 -23.74 9.38 17.75
C ALA A 240 -23.43 10.87 17.90
N VAL A 241 -23.60 11.67 16.82
CA VAL A 241 -23.40 13.13 16.87
C VAL A 241 -24.33 13.79 17.90
N LYS A 242 -25.63 13.46 17.91
CA LYS A 242 -26.60 14.00 18.87
C LYS A 242 -26.29 13.61 20.31
N THR A 243 -25.92 12.34 20.54
CA THR A 243 -25.58 11.83 21.87
C THR A 243 -24.34 12.54 22.42
N ARG A 244 -23.33 12.76 21.61
CA ARG A 244 -22.12 13.52 22.00
C ARG A 244 -22.49 14.95 22.37
N ASN A 245 -23.29 15.62 21.55
CA ASN A 245 -23.75 16.99 21.81
C ASN A 245 -24.56 17.06 23.14
N ALA A 246 -25.46 16.11 23.36
CA ALA A 246 -26.23 16.02 24.60
C ALA A 246 -25.36 15.79 25.87
N ARG A 247 -24.20 15.17 25.70
CA ARG A 247 -23.19 14.97 26.76
C ARG A 247 -22.24 16.16 26.94
N GLY A 248 -22.45 17.26 26.21
CA GLY A 248 -21.65 18.49 26.31
C GLY A 248 -20.47 18.59 25.35
N ALA A 249 -20.29 17.63 24.44
CA ALA A 249 -19.29 17.79 23.35
C ALA A 249 -19.82 18.84 22.36
N THR A 250 -18.99 19.83 22.05
CA THR A 250 -19.41 20.95 21.20
C THR A 250 -19.13 20.70 19.72
N PHE A 251 -18.37 19.68 19.36
CA PHE A 251 -18.02 19.31 17.98
C PHE A 251 -17.89 17.79 17.84
N SER A 252 -17.81 17.30 16.62
CA SER A 252 -17.47 15.91 16.31
C SER A 252 -16.54 15.82 15.08
N ILE A 253 -15.61 14.88 15.13
CA ILE A 253 -14.72 14.54 14.01
C ILE A 253 -15.17 13.20 13.44
N VAL A 254 -15.45 13.19 12.14
CA VAL A 254 -15.84 12.00 11.38
C VAL A 254 -14.74 11.67 10.38
N VAL A 255 -14.05 10.55 10.54
CA VAL A 255 -13.03 10.10 9.59
C VAL A 255 -13.67 9.08 8.64
N VAL A 256 -13.51 9.30 7.34
CA VAL A 256 -14.22 8.53 6.32
C VAL A 256 -13.25 7.99 5.29
N GLY A 257 -13.20 6.68 5.10
CA GLY A 257 -12.52 6.08 3.95
C GLY A 257 -13.29 6.37 2.66
N GLU A 258 -12.61 6.72 1.58
CA GLU A 258 -13.27 7.06 0.28
C GLU A 258 -14.13 5.91 -0.27
N GLY A 259 -13.87 4.67 0.16
CA GLY A 259 -14.64 3.47 -0.17
C GLY A 259 -15.79 3.18 0.78
N ALA A 260 -16.06 4.02 1.79
CA ALA A 260 -17.21 3.85 2.66
C ALA A 260 -18.54 3.94 1.86
N ARG A 261 -19.53 3.14 2.26
CA ARG A 261 -20.83 3.08 1.58
C ARG A 261 -21.97 2.97 2.58
N PRO A 262 -23.15 3.51 2.27
CA PRO A 262 -24.32 3.30 3.12
C PRO A 262 -24.80 1.84 3.06
N GLU A 263 -25.52 1.41 4.08
CA GLU A 263 -26.18 0.11 4.08
C GLU A 263 -27.15 0.00 2.88
N GLY A 264 -27.06 -1.11 2.13
CA GLY A 264 -27.87 -1.31 0.92
C GLY A 264 -27.53 -0.38 -0.25
N GLY A 265 -26.48 0.47 -0.12
CA GLY A 265 -26.07 1.42 -1.15
C GLY A 265 -24.78 1.05 -1.89
N GLU A 266 -24.48 1.83 -2.92
CA GLU A 266 -23.30 1.67 -3.77
C GLU A 266 -22.15 2.62 -3.39
N LEU A 267 -20.97 2.31 -3.89
CA LEU A 267 -19.79 3.18 -3.78
C LEU A 267 -20.06 4.56 -4.41
N THR A 268 -19.54 5.60 -3.80
CA THR A 268 -19.64 6.95 -4.37
C THR A 268 -18.55 7.16 -5.41
N VAL A 269 -18.98 7.16 -6.67
CA VAL A 269 -18.11 7.39 -7.81
C VAL A 269 -18.01 8.89 -8.09
N GLN A 270 -16.80 9.45 -7.94
CA GLN A 270 -16.54 10.84 -8.29
C GLN A 270 -16.50 11.03 -9.81
N ARG A 271 -15.82 10.14 -10.51
CA ARG A 271 -15.77 10.11 -11.97
C ARG A 271 -15.34 8.74 -12.49
N THR A 272 -15.80 8.40 -13.67
CA THR A 272 -15.26 7.28 -14.43
C THR A 272 -14.18 7.79 -15.39
N VAL A 273 -13.00 7.20 -15.33
CA VAL A 273 -11.89 7.49 -16.24
C VAL A 273 -11.90 6.41 -17.30
N LYS A 274 -12.32 6.74 -18.52
CA LYS A 274 -12.17 5.85 -19.68
C LYS A 274 -10.69 5.48 -19.80
N ASN A 275 -10.42 4.23 -20.09
CA ASN A 275 -9.05 3.77 -20.39
C ASN A 275 -8.10 3.73 -19.18
N SER A 276 -8.59 3.36 -18.01
CA SER A 276 -7.78 3.01 -16.85
C SER A 276 -8.15 1.58 -16.42
N PRO A 277 -7.19 0.69 -16.09
CA PRO A 277 -7.47 -0.62 -15.52
C PRO A 277 -8.38 -0.51 -14.29
N ASP A 278 -8.23 0.59 -13.59
CA ASP A 278 -9.13 1.03 -12.54
C ASP A 278 -9.93 2.25 -13.07
N ALA A 279 -11.08 1.97 -13.69
CA ALA A 279 -11.89 3.00 -14.35
C ALA A 279 -12.59 3.93 -13.35
N ILE A 280 -12.92 3.44 -12.16
CA ILE A 280 -13.70 4.16 -11.17
C ILE A 280 -12.76 4.99 -10.29
N ARG A 281 -13.02 6.28 -10.16
CA ARG A 281 -12.39 7.15 -9.16
C ARG A 281 -13.40 7.41 -8.07
N LEU A 282 -13.08 6.93 -6.87
CA LEU A 282 -13.87 7.20 -5.67
C LEU A 282 -13.57 8.58 -5.12
N GLY A 283 -14.44 9.06 -4.24
CA GLY A 283 -14.25 10.30 -3.49
C GLY A 283 -15.52 11.13 -3.44
N GLY A 284 -15.57 11.99 -2.42
CA GLY A 284 -16.71 12.87 -2.19
C GLY A 284 -17.85 12.22 -1.45
N ILE A 285 -17.69 11.00 -0.93
CA ILE A 285 -18.69 10.36 -0.04
C ILE A 285 -18.94 11.23 1.19
N SER A 286 -17.93 11.90 1.71
CA SER A 286 -18.04 12.81 2.86
C SER A 286 -18.99 13.98 2.61
N HIS A 287 -19.12 14.47 1.37
CA HIS A 287 -20.11 15.50 1.05
C HIS A 287 -21.53 14.97 1.15
N LYS A 288 -21.79 13.72 0.75
CA LYS A 288 -23.11 13.10 0.90
C LYS A 288 -23.44 12.88 2.36
N ILE A 289 -22.51 12.36 3.14
CA ILE A 289 -22.66 12.14 4.59
C ILE A 289 -22.91 13.48 5.30
N ALA A 290 -22.13 14.52 4.97
CA ALA A 290 -22.28 15.85 5.55
C ALA A 290 -23.69 16.41 5.32
N ALA A 291 -24.19 16.36 4.08
CA ALA A 291 -25.53 16.84 3.73
C ALA A 291 -26.63 16.05 4.50
N GLN A 292 -26.46 14.74 4.68
CA GLN A 292 -27.39 13.92 5.45
C GLN A 292 -27.35 14.27 6.95
N ILE A 293 -26.16 14.43 7.54
CA ILE A 293 -26.02 14.86 8.95
C ILE A 293 -26.67 16.23 9.15
N GLU A 294 -26.39 17.22 8.31
CA GLU A 294 -27.00 18.55 8.39
C GLU A 294 -28.53 18.48 8.32
N GLY A 295 -29.07 17.70 7.36
CA GLY A 295 -30.51 17.53 7.20
C GLY A 295 -31.22 16.87 8.38
N LEU A 296 -30.57 15.92 9.05
CA LEU A 296 -31.14 15.13 10.14
C LEU A 296 -30.83 15.68 11.54
N THR A 297 -29.86 16.56 11.68
CA THR A 297 -29.41 17.06 13.00
C THR A 297 -29.49 18.57 13.14
N ASN A 298 -29.58 19.32 12.05
CA ASN A 298 -29.41 20.78 11.98
C ASN A 298 -28.06 21.27 12.52
N ILE A 299 -27.02 20.42 12.53
CA ILE A 299 -25.67 20.78 12.95
C ILE A 299 -24.82 21.01 11.70
N GLU A 300 -24.15 22.15 11.63
CA GLU A 300 -23.33 22.54 10.48
C GLU A 300 -22.14 21.56 10.30
N CYS A 301 -21.94 21.09 9.08
CA CYS A 301 -20.84 20.19 8.71
C CYS A 301 -19.83 20.88 7.80
N ARG A 302 -18.58 20.46 7.86
CA ARG A 302 -17.52 20.84 6.91
C ARG A 302 -16.73 19.62 6.50
N VAL A 303 -16.33 19.60 5.24
CA VAL A 303 -15.62 18.47 4.64
C VAL A 303 -14.21 18.87 4.24
N THR A 304 -13.25 18.01 4.55
CA THR A 304 -11.87 18.07 4.08
C THR A 304 -11.52 16.75 3.43
N ILE A 305 -11.16 16.76 2.14
CA ILE A 305 -10.73 15.56 1.40
C ILE A 305 -9.22 15.65 1.25
N LEU A 306 -8.47 14.70 1.83
CA LEU A 306 -7.01 14.72 1.78
C LEU A 306 -6.49 14.24 0.43
N GLY A 307 -7.12 13.22 -0.17
CA GLY A 307 -6.78 12.73 -1.51
C GLY A 307 -5.27 12.48 -1.67
N HIS A 308 -4.69 13.01 -2.74
CA HIS A 308 -3.29 12.76 -3.10
C HIS A 308 -2.25 13.40 -2.15
N LEU A 309 -2.64 14.24 -1.19
CA LEU A 309 -1.74 14.68 -0.11
C LEU A 309 -1.16 13.47 0.65
N LEU A 310 -1.94 12.39 0.76
CA LEU A 310 -1.54 11.15 1.44
C LEU A 310 -0.44 10.36 0.70
N ARG A 311 -0.23 10.64 -0.60
CA ARG A 311 0.82 10.02 -1.43
C ARG A 311 2.10 10.84 -1.50
N GLY A 312 2.01 12.12 -1.11
CA GLY A 312 3.10 13.09 -1.28
C GLY A 312 4.08 13.14 -0.12
N GLY A 313 5.11 13.93 -0.30
CA GLY A 313 6.11 14.19 0.73
C GLY A 313 7.18 13.11 0.89
N GLY A 314 8.11 13.35 1.80
CA GLY A 314 9.16 12.39 2.14
C GLY A 314 8.67 11.31 3.10
N PRO A 315 9.23 10.09 3.03
CA PRO A 315 8.85 9.00 3.93
C PRO A 315 9.24 9.30 5.38
N THR A 316 8.40 8.86 6.33
CA THR A 316 8.72 8.83 7.75
C THR A 316 9.93 7.94 8.02
N SER A 317 10.50 8.02 9.22
CA SER A 317 11.59 7.13 9.63
C SER A 317 11.16 5.65 9.61
N ALA A 318 9.92 5.35 9.97
CA ALA A 318 9.39 3.98 9.94
C ALA A 318 9.36 3.42 8.50
N ASP A 319 8.79 4.17 7.55
CA ASP A 319 8.76 3.75 6.16
C ASP A 319 10.15 3.69 5.51
N ARG A 320 11.08 4.59 5.87
CA ARG A 320 12.49 4.49 5.41
C ARG A 320 13.15 3.19 5.86
N ILE A 321 12.95 2.81 7.11
CA ILE A 321 13.52 1.58 7.68
C ILE A 321 12.86 0.36 7.03
N LEU A 322 11.53 0.32 6.96
CA LEU A 322 10.78 -0.80 6.39
C LEU A 322 11.14 -1.01 4.90
N ALA A 323 11.10 0.06 4.10
CA ALA A 323 11.47 0.03 2.69
C ALA A 323 12.93 -0.43 2.49
N THR A 324 13.85 0.03 3.36
CA THR A 324 15.24 -0.43 3.33
C THR A 324 15.36 -1.92 3.62
N ARG A 325 14.69 -2.42 4.67
CA ARG A 325 14.68 -3.85 5.03
C ARG A 325 14.09 -4.71 3.91
N TYR A 326 12.99 -4.29 3.30
CA TYR A 326 12.38 -4.98 2.16
C TYR A 326 13.33 -5.03 0.96
N GLY A 327 13.95 -3.90 0.60
CA GLY A 327 14.87 -3.83 -0.53
C GLY A 327 16.12 -4.68 -0.33
N VAL A 328 16.67 -4.71 0.88
CA VAL A 328 17.82 -5.58 1.23
C VAL A 328 17.43 -7.05 1.08
N HIS A 329 16.28 -7.46 1.64
CA HIS A 329 15.83 -8.84 1.56
C HIS A 329 15.52 -9.27 0.12
N ALA A 330 14.88 -8.41 -0.68
CA ALA A 330 14.63 -8.69 -2.09
C ALA A 330 15.91 -8.90 -2.89
N ALA A 331 16.96 -8.10 -2.64
CA ALA A 331 18.26 -8.28 -3.27
C ALA A 331 18.93 -9.60 -2.85
N HIS A 332 18.78 -10.03 -1.60
CA HIS A 332 19.26 -11.33 -1.12
C HIS A 332 18.52 -12.50 -1.79
N LEU A 333 17.18 -12.44 -1.88
CA LEU A 333 16.37 -13.43 -2.59
C LEU A 333 16.83 -13.56 -4.05
N ALA A 334 17.04 -12.42 -4.73
CA ALA A 334 17.52 -12.39 -6.11
C ALA A 334 18.87 -13.09 -6.24
N ALA A 335 19.85 -12.72 -5.39
CA ALA A 335 21.20 -13.30 -5.44
C ALA A 335 21.22 -14.80 -5.10
N GLN A 336 20.28 -15.28 -4.30
CA GLN A 336 20.13 -16.68 -3.91
C GLN A 336 19.29 -17.51 -4.89
N GLY A 337 18.74 -16.89 -5.95
CA GLY A 337 17.86 -17.57 -6.91
C GLY A 337 16.49 -17.98 -6.33
N GLN A 338 16.06 -17.34 -5.25
CA GLN A 338 14.76 -17.60 -4.60
C GLN A 338 13.65 -16.75 -5.24
N PHE A 339 13.24 -17.14 -6.43
CA PHE A 339 12.24 -16.43 -7.22
C PHE A 339 10.81 -16.86 -6.89
N GLY A 340 9.83 -16.13 -7.45
CA GLY A 340 8.40 -16.38 -7.22
C GLY A 340 7.94 -15.98 -5.81
N GLN A 341 8.72 -15.16 -5.11
CA GLN A 341 8.45 -14.73 -3.74
C GLN A 341 8.13 -13.24 -3.68
N MET A 342 7.24 -12.86 -2.79
CA MET A 342 7.07 -11.49 -2.32
C MET A 342 7.71 -11.36 -0.93
N VAL A 343 8.52 -10.32 -0.70
CA VAL A 343 9.02 -10.02 0.64
C VAL A 343 7.87 -9.62 1.55
N ALA A 344 7.93 -9.98 2.82
CA ALA A 344 6.86 -9.76 3.78
C ALA A 344 7.40 -9.41 5.16
N LEU A 345 6.60 -8.71 5.96
CA LEU A 345 6.83 -8.49 7.38
C LEU A 345 5.83 -9.32 8.18
N HIS A 346 6.33 -10.13 9.11
CA HIS A 346 5.51 -10.83 10.10
C HIS A 346 6.05 -10.52 11.50
N GLY A 347 5.26 -9.80 12.29
CA GLY A 347 5.72 -9.19 13.53
C GLY A 347 6.90 -8.26 13.28
N ASN A 348 8.09 -8.60 13.78
CA ASN A 348 9.31 -7.81 13.58
C ASN A 348 10.31 -8.45 12.61
N ARG A 349 9.94 -9.52 11.90
CA ARG A 349 10.85 -10.28 11.04
C ARG A 349 10.47 -10.09 9.58
N ILE A 350 11.50 -9.82 8.76
CA ILE A 350 11.34 -9.92 7.30
C ILE A 350 11.41 -11.39 6.91
N SER A 351 10.47 -11.78 6.08
CA SER A 351 10.30 -13.11 5.49
C SER A 351 9.90 -12.97 4.03
N SER A 352 9.46 -14.04 3.42
CA SER A 352 8.86 -14.05 2.09
C SER A 352 7.69 -15.02 2.02
N ILE A 353 6.78 -14.77 1.08
CA ILE A 353 5.62 -15.59 0.78
C ILE A 353 5.53 -15.78 -0.73
N SER A 354 4.96 -16.88 -1.20
CA SER A 354 4.74 -17.09 -2.64
C SER A 354 3.93 -15.95 -3.25
N ILE A 355 4.39 -15.39 -4.36
CA ILE A 355 3.68 -14.31 -5.04
C ILE A 355 2.31 -14.74 -5.56
N THR A 356 2.15 -16.02 -5.89
CA THR A 356 0.87 -16.61 -6.31
C THR A 356 -0.14 -16.69 -5.18
N ASP A 357 0.33 -16.76 -3.92
CA ASP A 357 -0.55 -16.75 -2.77
C ASP A 357 -1.07 -15.35 -2.43
N VAL A 358 -0.40 -14.32 -2.93
CA VAL A 358 -0.75 -12.91 -2.73
C VAL A 358 -1.62 -12.37 -3.86
N ALA A 359 -1.32 -12.75 -5.10
CA ALA A 359 -2.00 -12.23 -6.28
C ALA A 359 -3.53 -12.36 -6.20
N GLY A 360 -4.24 -11.25 -6.42
CA GLY A 360 -5.70 -11.21 -6.39
C GLY A 360 -6.33 -11.29 -4.99
N LYS A 361 -5.55 -11.22 -3.90
CA LYS A 361 -6.06 -11.21 -2.53
C LYS A 361 -5.79 -9.87 -1.87
N LEU A 362 -6.77 -9.41 -1.11
CA LEU A 362 -6.67 -8.19 -0.31
C LEU A 362 -6.63 -8.50 1.19
N ARG A 363 -5.91 -7.68 1.91
CA ARG A 363 -5.91 -7.64 3.37
C ARG A 363 -6.85 -6.51 3.81
N VAL A 364 -7.94 -6.87 4.45
CA VAL A 364 -8.96 -5.93 4.93
C VAL A 364 -9.00 -5.87 6.46
N VAL A 365 -9.63 -4.86 7.00
CA VAL A 365 -9.95 -4.79 8.44
C VAL A 365 -10.94 -5.90 8.79
N THR A 366 -10.69 -6.58 9.89
CA THR A 366 -11.54 -7.66 10.40
C THR A 366 -11.91 -7.40 11.86
N PRO A 367 -12.96 -8.05 12.40
CA PRO A 367 -13.31 -7.94 13.81
C PRO A 367 -12.17 -8.29 14.77
N ASP A 368 -11.23 -9.13 14.33
CA ASP A 368 -10.05 -9.52 15.12
C ASP A 368 -8.92 -8.50 15.14
N THR A 369 -9.00 -7.46 14.32
CA THR A 369 -7.98 -6.40 14.28
C THR A 369 -7.89 -5.68 15.62
N ASP A 370 -6.71 -5.63 16.23
CA ASP A 370 -6.51 -5.04 17.55
C ASP A 370 -6.92 -3.57 17.64
N VAL A 371 -6.58 -2.76 16.63
CA VAL A 371 -6.98 -1.35 16.57
C VAL A 371 -8.49 -1.18 16.41
N PHE A 372 -9.15 -2.11 15.71
CA PHE A 372 -10.61 -2.15 15.62
C PHE A 372 -11.24 -2.41 17.00
N LYS A 373 -10.75 -3.42 17.73
CA LYS A 373 -11.18 -3.71 19.12
C LYS A 373 -10.91 -2.52 20.05
N ALA A 374 -9.79 -1.83 19.88
CA ALA A 374 -9.48 -0.63 20.64
C ALA A 374 -10.48 0.50 20.34
N ALA A 375 -10.85 0.73 19.08
CA ALA A 375 -11.86 1.71 18.68
C ALA A 375 -13.21 1.44 19.34
N LEU A 376 -13.66 0.19 19.37
CA LEU A 376 -14.88 -0.24 20.07
C LEU A 376 -14.78 0.03 21.58
N SER A 377 -13.67 -0.33 22.21
CA SER A 377 -13.46 -0.13 23.64
C SER A 377 -13.43 1.34 24.04
N LEU A 378 -12.99 2.22 23.15
CA LEU A 378 -13.04 3.68 23.32
C LEU A 378 -14.44 4.26 23.10
N GLY A 379 -15.39 3.46 22.66
CA GLY A 379 -16.76 3.91 22.37
C GLY A 379 -16.86 4.75 21.09
N LEU A 380 -15.94 4.56 20.13
CA LEU A 380 -16.02 5.23 18.84
C LEU A 380 -17.18 4.64 18.02
N CYS A 381 -17.93 5.50 17.34
CA CYS A 381 -18.99 5.06 16.45
C CYS A 381 -18.39 4.57 15.11
N LEU A 382 -18.75 3.37 14.70
CA LEU A 382 -18.33 2.79 13.41
C LEU A 382 -19.44 2.82 12.35
N GLY A 383 -20.46 3.65 12.59
CA GLY A 383 -21.59 3.81 11.67
C GLY A 383 -22.57 2.63 11.70
N THR A 384 -22.56 1.81 12.73
CA THR A 384 -23.34 0.58 12.83
C THR A 384 -24.70 0.83 13.47
N ALA A 385 -25.74 0.13 13.02
CA ALA A 385 -27.08 0.20 13.58
C ALA A 385 -27.12 -0.22 15.06
N GLU A 386 -27.96 0.46 15.83
CA GLU A 386 -28.10 0.20 17.27
C GLU A 386 -28.66 -1.21 17.52
N GLY A 387 -28.04 -1.97 18.43
CA GLY A 387 -28.51 -3.30 18.83
C GLY A 387 -28.00 -4.47 17.96
N ILE A 388 -27.27 -4.21 16.89
CA ILE A 388 -26.60 -5.25 16.11
C ILE A 388 -25.10 -5.25 16.47
N PRO A 389 -24.52 -6.40 16.89
CA PRO A 389 -23.06 -6.47 17.11
C PRO A 389 -22.30 -6.03 15.87
N VAL A 390 -21.29 -5.17 16.06
CA VAL A 390 -20.51 -4.62 14.94
C VAL A 390 -19.86 -5.72 14.10
N GLU A 391 -19.46 -6.81 14.76
CA GLU A 391 -18.85 -7.96 14.13
C GLU A 391 -19.77 -8.65 13.10
N GLU A 392 -21.08 -8.56 13.29
CA GLU A 392 -22.09 -9.12 12.37
C GLU A 392 -22.38 -8.22 11.16
N GLN A 393 -21.90 -6.97 11.19
CA GLN A 393 -22.16 -5.98 10.13
C GLN A 393 -21.03 -5.90 9.10
N PHE A 394 -19.95 -6.66 9.28
CA PHE A 394 -18.90 -6.73 8.26
C PHE A 394 -19.45 -7.30 6.94
N ALA A 395 -19.28 -6.54 5.87
CA ALA A 395 -19.67 -7.00 4.54
C ALA A 395 -18.73 -8.14 4.10
N VAL A 396 -19.27 -9.34 3.96
CA VAL A 396 -18.54 -10.56 3.58
C VAL A 396 -18.06 -10.51 2.12
N SER A 397 -18.59 -9.61 1.30
CA SER A 397 -18.25 -9.52 -0.11
C SER A 397 -17.26 -8.39 -0.40
N ILE A 398 -15.99 -8.73 -0.44
CA ILE A 398 -15.00 -7.94 -1.19
C ILE A 398 -15.36 -8.12 -2.67
N PRO A 399 -15.57 -7.04 -3.45
CA PRO A 399 -15.74 -7.19 -4.88
C PRO A 399 -14.50 -7.88 -5.45
N GLN A 400 -14.67 -9.09 -6.00
CA GLN A 400 -13.61 -9.71 -6.78
C GLN A 400 -13.35 -8.79 -7.95
N GLN A 401 -12.10 -8.39 -8.15
CA GLN A 401 -11.68 -7.67 -9.33
C GLN A 401 -11.90 -8.60 -10.54
N SER A 402 -12.92 -8.27 -11.34
CA SER A 402 -13.17 -8.90 -12.63
C SER A 402 -12.29 -8.28 -13.72
#